data_51d8be38ecc69b1864b02a7e53803bab
#
_entry.id   51d8be38ecc69b1864b02a7e53803bab
#
_cell.length_a   1.000
_cell.length_b   1.000
_cell.length_c   1.000
_cell.angle_alpha   90.00
_cell.angle_beta   90.00
_cell.angle_gamma   90.00
#
_symmetry.space_group_name_H-M   'P 1'
#
loop_
_entity.id
_entity.type
_entity.pdbx_description
1 polymer ?
#
loop_
_entity_poly.entity_id
_entity_poly.type
_entity_poly.pdbx_seq_one_letter_code
_entity_poly.pdbx_strand_id
1 'polypeptide(L)'
;KYYLHLFDETQADLNWRNPNVRKELFKVVNFWRDKGVKGFRFDVINLIGKDEVLVDCPENEGKPAYTDKPIVHDYLHMMNEATFGADDSFMTVGEMSSTTIDNCVLYSAPERHELSMAFNFHHLKIDYEDGQKWTITPFDFEELKRLYHTWGKEMSERGGWSALFWNNHDQPRALNRFVDIKNFRNEGATMLAASIHLSRGTPYIYMGEEIGMIDPDYDSMADYVDVESMNAYQMLLDQGQSPEQAFKIIQAKSRDNSRTRMQWDASLNAGFSTGTPWLKVGKSYKDINVEKEMDGPIFKFYKELICLRKEMPIISEGSYQPAMEDSQEVYAFERHLDG
;
A
#
# COMPACT_ATOMS: atom_id res chain seq x y z
N LYS A 1 -27.10 13.85 -20.40
CA LYS A 1 -25.97 14.47 -19.68
C LYS A 1 -25.11 13.34 -19.16
N TYR A 2 -23.79 13.49 -19.29
CA TYR A 2 -22.79 12.54 -18.81
C TYR A 2 -22.02 13.20 -17.65
N TYR A 3 -21.42 12.39 -16.80
CA TYR A 3 -20.46 12.80 -15.77
C TYR A 3 -19.26 11.84 -15.78
N LEU A 4 -18.13 12.31 -15.32
CA LEU A 4 -16.92 11.49 -15.19
C LEU A 4 -17.02 10.69 -13.89
N HIS A 5 -16.66 9.41 -13.96
CA HIS A 5 -16.34 8.57 -12.81
C HIS A 5 -15.15 7.67 -13.18
N LEU A 6 -14.23 7.45 -12.25
CA LEU A 6 -13.06 6.60 -12.44
C LEU A 6 -13.23 5.23 -11.79
N PHE A 7 -14.18 5.13 -10.89
CA PHE A 7 -14.54 3.94 -10.12
C PHE A 7 -16.01 3.59 -10.38
N ASP A 8 -16.76 3.29 -9.33
CA ASP A 8 -18.19 2.95 -9.46
C ASP A 8 -19.01 4.09 -10.03
N GLU A 9 -20.05 3.76 -10.81
CA GLU A 9 -20.94 4.76 -11.42
C GLU A 9 -21.67 5.64 -10.40
N THR A 10 -21.82 5.19 -9.17
CA THR A 10 -22.41 5.98 -8.07
C THR A 10 -21.42 6.97 -7.46
N GLN A 11 -20.13 6.89 -7.81
CA GLN A 11 -19.05 7.72 -7.31
C GLN A 11 -18.60 8.74 -8.36
N ALA A 12 -19.38 9.80 -8.54
CA ALA A 12 -19.05 10.88 -9.46
C ALA A 12 -17.70 11.55 -9.07
N ASP A 13 -16.84 11.77 -10.05
CA ASP A 13 -15.59 12.48 -9.86
C ASP A 13 -15.84 13.98 -9.59
N LEU A 14 -15.18 14.54 -8.59
CA LEU A 14 -15.36 15.93 -8.20
C LEU A 14 -14.57 16.86 -9.12
N ASN A 15 -15.21 17.92 -9.56
CA ASN A 15 -14.56 18.92 -10.41
C ASN A 15 -13.64 19.84 -9.60
N TRP A 16 -12.38 19.41 -9.42
CA TRP A 16 -11.34 20.17 -8.73
C TRP A 16 -10.96 21.50 -9.42
N ARG A 17 -11.29 21.70 -10.69
CA ARG A 17 -11.11 22.99 -11.36
C ARG A 17 -12.01 24.08 -10.78
N ASN A 18 -13.17 23.69 -10.25
CA ASN A 18 -14.07 24.62 -9.60
C ASN A 18 -13.51 25.06 -8.23
N PRO A 19 -13.19 26.34 -8.02
CA PRO A 19 -12.63 26.81 -6.76
C PRO A 19 -13.59 26.65 -5.57
N ASN A 20 -14.91 26.61 -5.81
CA ASN A 20 -15.87 26.37 -4.73
C ASN A 20 -15.81 24.91 -4.25
N VAL A 21 -15.58 23.95 -5.15
CA VAL A 21 -15.38 22.54 -4.78
C VAL A 21 -14.13 22.42 -3.90
N ARG A 22 -13.01 23.01 -4.31
CA ARG A 22 -11.79 23.02 -3.48
C ARG A 22 -12.02 23.60 -2.09
N LYS A 23 -12.70 24.74 -2.00
CA LYS A 23 -13.02 25.38 -0.72
C LYS A 23 -13.84 24.47 0.20
N GLU A 24 -14.83 23.77 -0.35
CA GLU A 24 -15.64 22.83 0.45
C GLU A 24 -14.82 21.62 0.91
N LEU A 25 -13.94 21.08 0.05
CA LEU A 25 -13.03 20.00 0.43
C LEU A 25 -12.03 20.41 1.52
N PHE A 26 -11.47 21.62 1.44
CA PHE A 26 -10.60 22.15 2.49
C PHE A 26 -11.33 22.34 3.82
N LYS A 27 -12.61 22.66 3.80
CA LYS A 27 -13.43 22.68 5.03
C LYS A 27 -13.57 21.29 5.66
N VAL A 28 -13.65 20.22 4.84
CA VAL A 28 -13.68 18.84 5.36
C VAL A 28 -12.38 18.52 6.09
N VAL A 29 -11.23 18.84 5.49
CA VAL A 29 -9.91 18.65 6.12
C VAL A 29 -9.82 19.45 7.43
N ASN A 30 -10.19 20.74 7.39
CA ASN A 30 -10.17 21.60 8.57
C ASN A 30 -11.12 21.11 9.68
N PHE A 31 -12.30 20.62 9.32
CA PHE A 31 -13.24 20.05 10.28
C PHE A 31 -12.62 18.93 11.11
N TRP A 32 -11.90 17.99 10.47
CA TRP A 32 -11.25 16.90 11.16
C TRP A 32 -10.02 17.36 11.94
N ARG A 33 -9.23 18.28 11.38
CA ARG A 33 -8.12 18.91 12.08
C ARG A 33 -8.61 19.57 13.37
N ASP A 34 -9.70 20.33 13.32
CA ASP A 34 -10.27 21.04 14.46
C ASP A 34 -10.87 20.08 15.52
N LYS A 35 -11.14 18.81 15.13
CA LYS A 35 -11.46 17.70 16.03
C LYS A 35 -10.24 17.04 16.67
N GLY A 36 -9.03 17.50 16.36
CA GLY A 36 -7.79 16.97 16.93
C GLY A 36 -7.08 15.91 16.09
N VAL A 37 -7.56 15.62 14.87
CA VAL A 37 -6.84 14.73 13.93
C VAL A 37 -5.52 15.41 13.55
N LYS A 38 -4.42 14.66 13.63
CA LYS A 38 -3.05 15.13 13.41
C LYS A 38 -2.39 14.58 12.14
N GLY A 39 -3.14 13.92 11.29
CA GLY A 39 -2.65 13.45 10.00
C GLY A 39 -3.76 12.93 9.11
N PHE A 40 -3.50 12.89 7.81
CA PHE A 40 -4.44 12.39 6.79
C PHE A 40 -3.74 11.47 5.80
N ARG A 41 -4.43 10.43 5.43
CA ARG A 41 -4.13 9.66 4.21
C ARG A 41 -5.14 10.07 3.14
N PHE A 42 -4.63 10.54 2.01
CA PHE A 42 -5.42 10.94 0.86
C PHE A 42 -5.46 9.82 -0.18
N ASP A 43 -6.66 9.33 -0.43
CA ASP A 43 -6.95 8.23 -1.34
C ASP A 43 -6.75 8.65 -2.79
N VAL A 44 -5.95 7.89 -3.55
CA VAL A 44 -5.61 8.12 -4.97
C VAL A 44 -5.49 9.60 -5.36
N ILE A 45 -4.84 10.37 -4.52
CA ILE A 45 -4.83 11.84 -4.61
C ILE A 45 -4.18 12.38 -5.88
N ASN A 46 -3.32 11.60 -6.52
CA ASN A 46 -2.70 11.97 -7.79
C ASN A 46 -3.67 11.91 -8.99
N LEU A 47 -4.91 11.47 -8.78
CA LEU A 47 -5.94 11.37 -9.81
C LEU A 47 -6.92 12.56 -9.81
N ILE A 48 -6.78 13.55 -8.93
CA ILE A 48 -7.74 14.67 -8.82
C ILE A 48 -7.64 15.68 -9.96
N GLY A 49 -6.49 15.76 -10.63
CA GLY A 49 -6.28 16.62 -11.80
C GLY A 49 -6.72 15.92 -13.08
N LYS A 50 -7.42 16.67 -13.96
CA LYS A 50 -7.82 16.22 -15.30
C LYS A 50 -7.43 17.25 -16.33
N ASP A 51 -7.32 16.84 -17.58
CA ASP A 51 -7.17 17.76 -18.70
C ASP A 51 -8.40 18.69 -18.81
N GLU A 52 -8.20 19.89 -19.32
CA GLU A 52 -9.27 20.89 -19.40
C GLU A 52 -10.39 20.43 -20.34
N VAL A 53 -9.99 19.81 -21.42
CA VAL A 53 -10.90 19.21 -22.40
C VAL A 53 -10.77 17.71 -22.28
N LEU A 54 -11.88 17.07 -21.89
CA LEU A 54 -11.95 15.61 -21.89
C LEU A 54 -12.13 15.14 -23.33
N VAL A 55 -11.27 14.24 -23.76
CA VAL A 55 -11.29 13.62 -25.10
C VAL A 55 -11.49 12.11 -24.97
N ASP A 56 -12.14 11.54 -25.97
CA ASP A 56 -12.24 10.09 -26.05
C ASP A 56 -10.86 9.47 -26.30
N CYS A 57 -10.61 8.33 -25.70
CA CYS A 57 -9.39 7.55 -25.88
C CYS A 57 -9.75 6.06 -26.08
N PRO A 58 -8.86 5.25 -26.67
CA PRO A 58 -9.06 3.82 -26.73
C PRO A 58 -9.27 3.21 -25.34
N GLU A 59 -9.96 2.08 -25.29
CA GLU A 59 -10.19 1.36 -24.05
C GLU A 59 -8.85 1.04 -23.37
N ASN A 60 -8.80 1.25 -22.03
CA ASN A 60 -7.61 1.06 -21.18
C ASN A 60 -6.44 2.05 -21.42
N GLU A 61 -6.56 3.04 -22.29
CA GLU A 61 -5.54 4.06 -22.53
C GLU A 61 -5.82 5.41 -21.87
N GLY A 62 -6.87 5.53 -21.06
CA GLY A 62 -7.30 6.78 -20.45
C GLY A 62 -6.44 7.32 -19.30
N LYS A 63 -5.58 6.51 -18.68
CA LYS A 63 -4.79 6.89 -17.51
C LYS A 63 -3.99 8.20 -17.67
N PRO A 64 -3.31 8.47 -18.79
CA PRO A 64 -2.56 9.71 -18.95
C PRO A 64 -3.41 10.99 -18.89
N ALA A 65 -4.71 10.90 -19.13
CA ALA A 65 -5.63 12.04 -19.07
C ALA A 65 -5.97 12.51 -17.65
N TYR A 66 -5.72 11.67 -16.64
CA TYR A 66 -6.11 11.96 -15.25
C TYR A 66 -5.07 11.56 -14.19
N THR A 67 -3.93 10.96 -14.55
CA THR A 67 -2.90 10.53 -13.59
C THR A 67 -1.76 11.54 -13.59
N ASP A 68 -1.32 11.96 -12.40
CA ASP A 68 -0.16 12.84 -12.19
C ASP A 68 -0.18 14.11 -13.05
N LYS A 69 -1.35 14.69 -13.28
CA LYS A 69 -1.45 15.95 -14.04
C LYS A 69 -0.76 17.09 -13.29
N PRO A 70 0.00 17.97 -13.95
CA PRO A 70 0.73 19.05 -13.29
C PRO A 70 -0.13 19.92 -12.37
N ILE A 71 -1.40 20.10 -12.69
CA ILE A 71 -2.35 20.88 -11.87
C ILE A 71 -2.63 20.26 -10.49
N VAL A 72 -2.32 18.97 -10.28
CA VAL A 72 -2.46 18.32 -8.98
C VAL A 72 -1.56 18.97 -7.94
N HIS A 73 -0.33 19.32 -8.31
CA HIS A 73 0.63 19.97 -7.43
C HIS A 73 0.09 21.33 -6.93
N ASP A 74 -0.52 22.13 -7.80
CA ASP A 74 -1.14 23.39 -7.40
C ASP A 74 -2.29 23.16 -6.40
N TYR A 75 -3.11 22.13 -6.63
CA TYR A 75 -4.21 21.81 -5.72
C TYR A 75 -3.72 21.32 -4.36
N LEU A 76 -2.67 20.52 -4.32
CA LEU A 76 -2.09 20.03 -3.07
C LEU A 76 -1.41 21.16 -2.30
N HIS A 77 -0.67 22.02 -2.98
CA HIS A 77 -0.07 23.21 -2.36
C HIS A 77 -1.14 24.12 -1.75
N MET A 78 -2.20 24.46 -2.50
CA MET A 78 -3.34 25.23 -1.97
C MET A 78 -4.02 24.56 -0.78
N MET A 79 -4.15 23.23 -0.79
CA MET A 79 -4.74 22.48 0.31
C MET A 79 -3.83 22.53 1.54
N ASN A 80 -2.54 22.34 1.38
CA ASN A 80 -1.55 22.46 2.45
C ASN A 80 -1.64 23.82 3.12
N GLU A 81 -1.53 24.92 2.36
CA GLU A 81 -1.60 26.30 2.88
C GLU A 81 -2.93 26.58 3.61
N ALA A 82 -4.05 26.10 3.06
CA ALA A 82 -5.38 26.39 3.59
C ALA A 82 -5.76 25.51 4.80
N THR A 83 -5.01 24.45 5.09
CA THR A 83 -5.44 23.43 6.08
C THR A 83 -4.37 23.09 7.11
N PHE A 84 -3.39 22.29 6.80
CA PHE A 84 -2.44 21.70 7.77
C PHE A 84 -1.02 22.29 7.69
N GLY A 85 -0.68 23.06 6.67
CA GLY A 85 0.70 23.50 6.40
C GLY A 85 1.30 24.45 7.45
N ALA A 86 0.50 25.02 8.33
CA ALA A 86 1.00 25.86 9.44
C ALA A 86 1.39 25.06 10.69
N ASP A 87 1.18 23.74 10.73
CA ASP A 87 1.48 22.86 11.87
C ASP A 87 2.49 21.78 11.44
N ASP A 88 3.77 22.00 11.77
CA ASP A 88 4.88 21.08 11.43
C ASP A 88 4.73 19.69 12.08
N SER A 89 3.85 19.54 13.08
CA SER A 89 3.54 18.24 13.69
C SER A 89 2.52 17.43 12.88
N PHE A 90 1.96 18.02 11.82
CA PHE A 90 0.94 17.36 11.01
C PHE A 90 1.58 16.43 9.99
N MET A 91 1.05 15.21 9.87
CA MET A 91 1.56 14.21 8.94
C MET A 91 0.54 13.92 7.84
N THR A 92 0.97 13.97 6.59
CA THR A 92 0.14 13.62 5.45
C THR A 92 0.78 12.57 4.56
N VAL A 93 -0.03 11.65 4.06
CA VAL A 93 0.43 10.65 3.09
C VAL A 93 -0.53 10.58 1.91
N GLY A 94 0.02 10.61 0.71
CA GLY A 94 -0.75 10.43 -0.51
C GLY A 94 -0.64 9.00 -1.01
N GLU A 95 -1.77 8.41 -1.37
CA GLU A 95 -1.77 7.21 -2.18
C GLU A 95 -1.64 7.57 -3.64
N MET A 96 -0.59 7.05 -4.29
CA MET A 96 -0.26 7.37 -5.68
C MET A 96 -0.53 6.17 -6.59
N SER A 97 -1.55 6.28 -7.39
CA SER A 97 -1.87 5.26 -8.39
C SER A 97 -1.00 5.45 -9.64
N SER A 98 -0.23 4.43 -10.01
CA SER A 98 0.55 4.41 -11.27
C SER A 98 1.50 5.60 -11.45
N THR A 99 2.11 6.08 -10.39
CA THR A 99 3.00 7.25 -10.37
C THR A 99 4.44 6.95 -10.79
N THR A 100 5.26 7.98 -10.93
CA THR A 100 6.70 7.91 -11.18
C THR A 100 7.49 8.42 -9.97
N ILE A 101 8.80 8.14 -9.95
CA ILE A 101 9.71 8.68 -8.92
C ILE A 101 9.72 10.21 -8.99
N ASP A 102 9.77 10.78 -10.20
CA ASP A 102 9.74 12.24 -10.42
C ASP A 102 8.55 12.88 -9.72
N ASN A 103 7.36 12.32 -9.93
CA ASN A 103 6.15 12.82 -9.29
C ASN A 103 6.15 12.58 -7.78
N CYS A 104 6.60 11.42 -7.30
CA CYS A 104 6.69 11.16 -5.86
C CYS A 104 7.64 12.11 -5.13
N VAL A 105 8.75 12.49 -5.76
CA VAL A 105 9.63 13.54 -5.24
C VAL A 105 8.89 14.87 -5.15
N LEU A 106 8.19 15.30 -6.21
CA LEU A 106 7.42 16.55 -6.20
C LEU A 106 6.33 16.54 -5.12
N TYR A 107 5.62 15.43 -4.93
CA TYR A 107 4.56 15.32 -3.91
C TYR A 107 5.09 15.38 -2.47
N SER A 108 6.33 14.93 -2.21
CA SER A 108 6.82 14.70 -0.85
C SER A 108 8.09 15.45 -0.47
N ALA A 109 8.69 16.21 -1.37
CA ALA A 109 9.83 17.06 -1.03
C ALA A 109 9.37 18.23 -0.15
N PRO A 110 10.04 18.48 1.03
CA PRO A 110 9.56 19.47 2.00
C PRO A 110 9.37 20.87 1.45
N GLU A 111 10.25 21.32 0.56
CA GLU A 111 10.20 22.64 -0.08
C GLU A 111 9.01 22.85 -1.02
N ARG A 112 8.31 21.78 -1.36
CA ARG A 112 7.11 21.82 -2.18
C ARG A 112 5.86 22.21 -1.43
N HIS A 113 5.84 21.99 -0.10
CA HIS A 113 4.68 22.24 0.75
C HIS A 113 3.41 21.58 0.21
N GLU A 114 3.50 20.29 -0.14
CA GLU A 114 2.38 19.48 -0.62
C GLU A 114 2.02 18.42 0.43
N LEU A 115 2.65 17.26 0.41
CA LEU A 115 2.42 16.15 1.34
C LEU A 115 3.71 15.80 2.09
N SER A 116 3.59 15.12 3.23
CA SER A 116 4.78 14.66 3.96
C SER A 116 5.43 13.45 3.33
N MET A 117 4.65 12.58 2.68
CA MET A 117 5.14 11.35 2.05
C MET A 117 4.16 10.80 1.01
N ALA A 118 4.63 9.84 0.21
CA ALA A 118 3.83 9.19 -0.81
C ALA A 118 3.98 7.66 -0.77
N PHE A 119 2.85 6.94 -0.89
CA PHE A 119 2.84 5.52 -1.21
C PHE A 119 3.00 5.29 -2.71
N ASN A 120 3.80 4.30 -3.09
CA ASN A 120 3.78 3.72 -4.44
C ASN A 120 3.52 2.20 -4.35
N PHE A 121 3.08 1.59 -5.45
CA PHE A 121 2.65 0.19 -5.48
C PHE A 121 3.48 -0.67 -6.44
N HIS A 122 4.60 -0.19 -6.95
CA HIS A 122 5.39 -0.89 -7.96
C HIS A 122 5.88 -2.25 -7.46
N HIS A 123 6.39 -2.30 -6.22
CA HIS A 123 6.88 -3.52 -5.57
C HIS A 123 5.79 -4.59 -5.34
N LEU A 124 4.52 -4.22 -5.40
CA LEU A 124 3.39 -5.14 -5.25
C LEU A 124 2.89 -5.72 -6.59
N LYS A 125 3.53 -5.39 -7.70
CA LYS A 125 3.14 -5.86 -9.04
C LYS A 125 4.15 -6.84 -9.65
N ILE A 126 5.16 -7.23 -8.91
CA ILE A 126 6.25 -8.11 -9.36
C ILE A 126 5.83 -9.58 -9.56
N ASP A 127 4.63 -9.95 -9.14
CA ASP A 127 4.00 -11.24 -9.37
C ASP A 127 2.77 -11.13 -10.29
N TYR A 128 2.75 -10.08 -11.13
CA TYR A 128 1.75 -9.90 -12.18
C TYR A 128 2.34 -10.35 -13.51
N GLU A 129 1.60 -11.14 -14.26
CA GLU A 129 1.97 -11.55 -15.61
C GLU A 129 1.48 -10.52 -16.63
N ASP A 130 2.37 -9.93 -17.40
CA ASP A 130 2.05 -8.87 -18.36
C ASP A 130 1.17 -7.73 -17.79
N GLY A 131 1.41 -7.40 -16.52
CA GLY A 131 0.64 -6.38 -15.79
C GLY A 131 -0.75 -6.84 -15.33
N GLN A 132 -1.10 -8.11 -15.51
CA GLN A 132 -2.38 -8.68 -15.10
C GLN A 132 -2.31 -9.21 -13.66
N LYS A 133 -3.18 -8.71 -12.79
CA LYS A 133 -3.25 -9.11 -11.37
C LYS A 133 -3.72 -10.56 -11.20
N TRP A 134 -4.69 -10.98 -12.02
CA TRP A 134 -5.44 -12.23 -11.82
C TRP A 134 -4.75 -13.43 -12.48
N THR A 135 -3.50 -13.67 -12.08
CA THR A 135 -2.65 -14.79 -12.52
C THR A 135 -1.91 -15.37 -11.31
N ILE A 136 -1.44 -16.61 -11.45
CA ILE A 136 -0.54 -17.23 -10.46
C ILE A 136 0.84 -17.31 -11.09
N THR A 137 1.66 -16.32 -10.82
CA THR A 137 3.02 -16.21 -11.34
C THR A 137 3.99 -16.02 -10.16
N PRO A 138 5.12 -16.73 -10.14
CA PRO A 138 6.17 -16.46 -9.16
C PRO A 138 6.59 -14.98 -9.22
N PHE A 139 6.91 -14.40 -8.05
CA PHE A 139 7.40 -13.03 -8.05
C PHE A 139 8.81 -12.93 -8.65
N ASP A 140 9.06 -11.81 -9.31
CA ASP A 140 10.37 -11.50 -9.89
C ASP A 140 11.25 -10.81 -8.84
N PHE A 141 12.21 -11.56 -8.28
CA PHE A 141 13.11 -11.03 -7.25
C PHE A 141 14.11 -10.01 -7.83
N GLU A 142 14.56 -10.18 -9.05
CA GLU A 142 15.48 -9.23 -9.68
C GLU A 142 14.77 -7.88 -9.92
N GLU A 143 13.55 -7.92 -10.40
CA GLU A 143 12.73 -6.72 -10.58
C GLU A 143 12.40 -6.07 -9.22
N LEU A 144 12.06 -6.84 -8.18
CA LEU A 144 11.84 -6.31 -6.83
C LEU A 144 13.08 -5.57 -6.33
N LYS A 145 14.26 -6.19 -6.45
CA LYS A 145 15.53 -5.61 -6.04
C LYS A 145 15.82 -4.33 -6.82
N ARG A 146 15.64 -4.36 -8.14
CA ARG A 146 15.82 -3.20 -9.01
C ARG A 146 14.92 -2.03 -8.59
N LEU A 147 13.65 -2.31 -8.32
CA LEU A 147 12.69 -1.31 -7.86
C LEU A 147 13.12 -0.69 -6.52
N TYR A 148 13.47 -1.52 -5.53
CA TYR A 148 13.91 -1.02 -4.23
C TYR A 148 15.20 -0.19 -4.32
N HIS A 149 16.17 -0.60 -5.13
CA HIS A 149 17.39 0.17 -5.34
C HIS A 149 17.12 1.50 -6.03
N THR A 150 16.35 1.49 -7.11
CA THR A 150 16.03 2.71 -7.87
C THR A 150 15.24 3.70 -7.02
N TRP A 151 14.15 3.25 -6.40
CA TRP A 151 13.33 4.11 -5.55
C TRP A 151 14.06 4.59 -4.30
N GLY A 152 14.79 3.70 -3.62
CA GLY A 152 15.56 4.05 -2.43
C GLY A 152 16.63 5.09 -2.69
N LYS A 153 17.38 4.94 -3.78
CA LYS A 153 18.43 5.87 -4.19
C LYS A 153 17.85 7.21 -4.65
N GLU A 154 16.99 7.21 -5.65
CA GLU A 154 16.50 8.46 -6.25
C GLU A 154 15.65 9.29 -5.28
N MET A 155 14.78 8.67 -4.49
CA MET A 155 14.03 9.40 -3.45
C MET A 155 14.97 10.00 -2.40
N SER A 156 16.06 9.29 -2.05
CA SER A 156 17.06 9.80 -1.12
C SER A 156 17.85 11.00 -1.68
N GLU A 157 18.36 10.87 -2.89
CA GLU A 157 19.19 11.90 -3.53
C GLU A 157 18.41 13.17 -3.86
N ARG A 158 17.11 13.06 -4.13
CA ARG A 158 16.26 14.14 -4.60
C ARG A 158 15.33 14.73 -3.52
N GLY A 159 15.51 14.32 -2.26
CA GLY A 159 14.78 14.88 -1.11
C GLY A 159 13.33 14.42 -0.95
N GLY A 160 12.86 13.47 -1.75
CA GLY A 160 11.53 12.88 -1.59
C GLY A 160 11.43 12.00 -0.35
N TRP A 161 10.20 11.68 0.10
CA TRP A 161 9.97 10.81 1.25
C TRP A 161 8.94 9.72 0.95
N SER A 162 9.35 8.45 1.06
CA SER A 162 8.51 7.29 0.78
C SER A 162 7.76 6.82 2.02
N ALA A 163 6.48 6.51 1.87
CA ALA A 163 5.75 5.65 2.79
C ALA A 163 6.01 4.19 2.39
N LEU A 164 6.63 3.43 3.29
CA LEU A 164 7.11 2.07 3.02
C LEU A 164 6.15 1.05 3.62
N PHE A 165 5.79 0.02 2.87
CA PHE A 165 4.87 -1.01 3.35
C PHE A 165 4.97 -2.30 2.53
N TRP A 166 4.54 -3.41 3.12
CA TRP A 166 4.33 -4.69 2.44
C TRP A 166 2.86 -5.05 2.34
N ASN A 167 2.08 -4.72 3.35
CA ASN A 167 0.69 -5.10 3.45
C ASN A 167 -0.22 -3.87 3.51
N ASN A 168 -1.39 -4.00 2.91
CA ASN A 168 -2.50 -3.05 3.05
C ASN A 168 -3.84 -3.77 2.86
N HIS A 169 -4.94 -3.02 2.91
CA HIS A 169 -6.29 -3.53 2.75
C HIS A 169 -6.70 -3.86 1.30
N ASP A 170 -5.83 -3.64 0.33
CA ASP A 170 -6.11 -3.83 -1.10
C ASP A 170 -5.24 -4.91 -1.76
N GLN A 171 -4.41 -5.59 -0.98
CA GLN A 171 -3.52 -6.65 -1.48
C GLN A 171 -3.60 -7.88 -0.57
N PRO A 172 -3.44 -9.11 -1.09
CA PRO A 172 -3.23 -10.29 -0.27
C PRO A 172 -2.02 -10.10 0.65
N ARG A 173 -1.94 -10.86 1.73
CA ARG A 173 -0.82 -10.73 2.65
C ARG A 173 0.51 -11.09 1.99
N ALA A 174 1.50 -10.25 2.21
CA ALA A 174 2.82 -10.37 1.58
C ALA A 174 3.51 -11.70 1.89
N LEU A 175 3.30 -12.27 3.08
CA LEU A 175 3.82 -13.57 3.43
C LEU A 175 3.37 -14.66 2.46
N ASN A 176 2.08 -14.67 2.08
CA ASN A 176 1.57 -15.66 1.13
C ASN A 176 2.08 -15.48 -0.29
N ARG A 177 2.45 -14.24 -0.65
CA ARG A 177 2.91 -13.89 -2.00
C ARG A 177 4.38 -14.15 -2.21
N PHE A 178 5.21 -13.88 -1.19
CA PHE A 178 6.66 -13.73 -1.34
C PHE A 178 7.47 -14.72 -0.50
N VAL A 179 6.81 -15.58 0.30
CA VAL A 179 7.49 -16.49 1.23
C VAL A 179 6.89 -17.90 1.14
N ASP A 180 7.73 -18.91 1.25
CA ASP A 180 7.28 -20.26 1.55
C ASP A 180 6.87 -20.34 3.04
N ILE A 181 5.61 -20.00 3.30
CA ILE A 181 5.06 -19.92 4.66
C ILE A 181 5.04 -21.26 5.42
N LYS A 182 5.13 -22.38 4.70
CA LYS A 182 5.14 -23.70 5.33
C LYS A 182 6.47 -23.99 6.03
N ASN A 183 7.55 -23.53 5.42
CA ASN A 183 8.90 -23.83 5.89
C ASN A 183 9.58 -22.62 6.56
N PHE A 184 9.25 -21.37 6.15
CA PHE A 184 10.01 -20.17 6.50
C PHE A 184 9.13 -18.99 6.91
N ARG A 185 7.98 -19.21 7.57
CA ARG A 185 7.07 -18.10 7.95
C ARG A 185 7.76 -17.06 8.82
N ASN A 186 8.52 -17.49 9.84
CA ASN A 186 9.17 -16.57 10.77
C ASN A 186 10.32 -15.81 10.09
N GLU A 187 11.17 -16.51 9.38
CA GLU A 187 12.31 -15.95 8.64
C GLU A 187 11.83 -14.99 7.57
N GLY A 188 10.80 -15.37 6.81
CA GLY A 188 10.21 -14.53 5.79
C GLY A 188 9.56 -13.27 6.36
N ALA A 189 8.82 -13.36 7.46
CA ALA A 189 8.21 -12.21 8.10
C ALA A 189 9.26 -11.22 8.60
N THR A 190 10.32 -11.70 9.24
CA THR A 190 11.41 -10.84 9.74
C THR A 190 12.23 -10.25 8.61
N MET A 191 12.49 -10.99 7.53
CA MET A 191 13.16 -10.49 6.33
C MET A 191 12.36 -9.36 5.66
N LEU A 192 11.06 -9.55 5.45
CA LEU A 192 10.19 -8.52 4.88
C LEU A 192 10.15 -7.28 5.79
N ALA A 193 10.03 -7.45 7.10
CA ALA A 193 10.08 -6.34 8.04
C ALA A 193 11.41 -5.58 7.96
N ALA A 194 12.54 -6.27 7.96
CA ALA A 194 13.87 -5.64 7.87
C ALA A 194 14.02 -4.81 6.60
N SER A 195 13.54 -5.30 5.45
CA SER A 195 13.70 -4.62 4.16
C SER A 195 13.09 -3.22 4.12
N ILE A 196 11.97 -2.97 4.83
CA ILE A 196 11.34 -1.65 4.88
C ILE A 196 11.76 -0.85 6.12
N HIS A 197 11.91 -1.48 7.28
CA HIS A 197 12.25 -0.76 8.52
C HIS A 197 13.68 -0.21 8.53
N LEU A 198 14.60 -0.81 7.79
CA LEU A 198 15.99 -0.34 7.65
C LEU A 198 16.17 0.62 6.46
N SER A 199 15.14 0.84 5.66
CA SER A 199 15.15 1.76 4.53
C SER A 199 14.79 3.19 4.93
N ARG A 200 15.20 4.18 4.09
CA ARG A 200 14.83 5.59 4.24
C ARG A 200 13.38 5.78 3.82
N GLY A 201 12.57 6.34 4.70
CA GLY A 201 11.15 6.55 4.55
C GLY A 201 10.39 6.25 5.85
N THR A 202 9.08 6.26 5.85
CA THR A 202 8.25 5.92 7.00
C THR A 202 7.65 4.54 6.81
N PRO A 203 8.02 3.53 7.62
CA PRO A 203 7.43 2.20 7.53
C PRO A 203 6.00 2.21 8.11
N TYR A 204 5.09 1.57 7.40
CA TYR A 204 3.70 1.33 7.81
C TYR A 204 3.53 -0.15 8.11
N ILE A 205 3.05 -0.45 9.31
CA ILE A 205 2.76 -1.81 9.76
C ILE A 205 1.26 -2.04 9.61
N TYR A 206 0.88 -2.98 8.75
CA TYR A 206 -0.51 -3.36 8.59
C TYR A 206 -0.92 -4.37 9.67
N MET A 207 -2.13 -4.26 10.19
CA MET A 207 -2.62 -5.11 11.28
C MET A 207 -2.38 -6.60 11.01
N GLY A 208 -1.75 -7.27 11.96
CA GLY A 208 -1.46 -8.71 11.92
C GLY A 208 -0.16 -9.08 11.24
N GLU A 209 0.52 -8.16 10.53
CA GLU A 209 1.84 -8.50 9.97
C GLU A 209 2.87 -8.67 11.08
N GLU A 210 2.75 -7.93 12.18
CA GLU A 210 3.60 -8.00 13.37
C GLU A 210 3.50 -9.32 14.14
N ILE A 211 2.48 -10.12 13.84
CA ILE A 211 2.31 -11.49 14.37
C ILE A 211 2.37 -12.55 13.25
N GLY A 212 2.78 -12.14 12.04
CA GLY A 212 2.91 -13.03 10.89
C GLY A 212 1.59 -13.66 10.43
N MET A 213 0.48 -12.91 10.46
CA MET A 213 -0.80 -13.37 9.89
C MET A 213 -0.65 -13.69 8.40
N ILE A 214 -1.34 -14.73 7.99
CA ILE A 214 -1.40 -15.24 6.62
C ILE A 214 -2.81 -15.09 6.04
N ASP A 215 -2.95 -15.33 4.74
CA ASP A 215 -4.25 -15.35 4.05
C ASP A 215 -5.21 -16.37 4.68
N PRO A 216 -6.53 -16.17 4.59
CA PRO A 216 -7.52 -16.95 5.34
C PRO A 216 -7.70 -18.40 4.88
N ASP A 217 -7.21 -18.75 3.71
CA ASP A 217 -7.38 -20.08 3.09
C ASP A 217 -8.86 -20.53 3.03
N TYR A 218 -9.70 -19.69 2.39
CA TYR A 218 -11.12 -19.96 2.21
C TYR A 218 -11.37 -21.15 1.27
N ASP A 219 -12.52 -21.82 1.44
CA ASP A 219 -12.85 -23.06 0.74
C ASP A 219 -13.71 -22.83 -0.51
N SER A 220 -14.34 -21.68 -0.64
CA SER A 220 -15.26 -21.41 -1.75
C SER A 220 -15.41 -19.92 -2.07
N MET A 221 -15.92 -19.61 -3.27
CA MET A 221 -16.27 -18.23 -3.64
C MET A 221 -17.31 -17.59 -2.73
N ALA A 222 -18.15 -18.38 -2.04
CA ALA A 222 -19.13 -17.84 -1.09
C ALA A 222 -18.51 -17.21 0.16
N ASP A 223 -17.23 -17.46 0.43
CA ASP A 223 -16.50 -16.85 1.55
C ASP A 223 -15.91 -15.47 1.20
N TYR A 224 -15.88 -15.10 -0.10
CA TYR A 224 -15.43 -13.80 -0.59
C TYR A 224 -16.61 -12.85 -0.78
N VAL A 225 -16.43 -11.58 -0.46
CA VAL A 225 -17.47 -10.55 -0.55
C VAL A 225 -17.05 -9.34 -1.38
N ASP A 226 -15.77 -9.22 -1.68
CA ASP A 226 -15.23 -8.10 -2.46
C ASP A 226 -15.67 -8.17 -3.92
N VAL A 227 -16.27 -7.07 -4.40
CA VAL A 227 -16.81 -6.98 -5.76
C VAL A 227 -15.75 -7.18 -6.84
N GLU A 228 -14.51 -6.73 -6.60
CA GLU A 228 -13.39 -6.93 -7.53
C GLU A 228 -13.11 -8.43 -7.72
N SER A 229 -13.13 -9.20 -6.63
CA SER A 229 -12.93 -10.64 -6.67
C SER A 229 -14.05 -11.39 -7.37
N MET A 230 -15.31 -10.95 -7.16
CA MET A 230 -16.47 -11.54 -7.84
C MET A 230 -16.43 -11.29 -9.34
N ASN A 231 -16.12 -10.06 -9.74
CA ASN A 231 -16.00 -9.68 -11.15
C ASN A 231 -14.84 -10.43 -11.82
N ALA A 232 -13.70 -10.52 -11.14
CA ALA A 232 -12.54 -11.25 -11.64
C ALA A 232 -12.81 -12.76 -11.82
N TYR A 233 -13.52 -13.36 -10.87
CA TYR A 233 -13.92 -14.77 -11.00
C TYR A 233 -14.77 -15.00 -12.24
N GLN A 234 -15.77 -14.15 -12.47
CA GLN A 234 -16.61 -14.25 -13.67
C GLN A 234 -15.79 -14.03 -14.96
N MET A 235 -14.93 -13.02 -14.98
CA MET A 235 -14.03 -12.75 -16.10
C MET A 235 -13.16 -13.97 -16.45
N LEU A 236 -12.59 -14.64 -15.44
CA LEU A 236 -11.76 -15.83 -15.63
C LEU A 236 -12.57 -17.00 -16.23
N LEU A 237 -13.81 -17.20 -15.80
CA LEU A 237 -14.71 -18.19 -16.37
C LEU A 237 -15.04 -17.87 -17.83
N ASP A 238 -15.32 -16.61 -18.15
CA ASP A 238 -15.62 -16.14 -19.52
C ASP A 238 -14.40 -16.28 -20.44
N GLN A 239 -13.19 -16.23 -19.90
CA GLN A 239 -11.93 -16.53 -20.59
C GLN A 239 -11.64 -18.03 -20.74
N GLY A 240 -12.52 -18.91 -20.24
CA GLY A 240 -12.41 -20.35 -20.38
C GLY A 240 -11.64 -21.09 -19.29
N GLN A 241 -11.31 -20.42 -18.18
CA GLN A 241 -10.74 -21.10 -17.01
C GLN A 241 -11.77 -22.04 -16.37
N SER A 242 -11.32 -23.18 -15.83
CA SER A 242 -12.23 -24.01 -15.03
C SER A 242 -12.59 -23.30 -13.69
N PRO A 243 -13.74 -23.59 -13.07
CA PRO A 243 -14.11 -23.04 -11.78
C PRO A 243 -13.03 -23.22 -10.70
N GLU A 244 -12.35 -24.37 -10.72
CA GLU A 244 -11.29 -24.68 -9.78
C GLU A 244 -10.03 -23.84 -10.02
N GLN A 245 -9.67 -23.60 -11.29
CA GLN A 245 -8.54 -22.73 -11.63
C GLN A 245 -8.84 -21.28 -11.31
N ALA A 246 -10.01 -20.78 -11.71
CA ALA A 246 -10.46 -19.43 -11.38
C ALA A 246 -10.48 -19.20 -9.86
N PHE A 247 -11.03 -20.16 -9.10
CA PHE A 247 -11.06 -20.06 -7.64
C PHE A 247 -9.67 -20.00 -7.02
N LYS A 248 -8.70 -20.81 -7.48
CA LYS A 248 -7.32 -20.75 -6.99
C LYS A 248 -6.67 -19.37 -7.23
N ILE A 249 -6.96 -18.74 -8.36
CA ILE A 249 -6.47 -17.39 -8.66
C ILE A 249 -7.09 -16.38 -7.68
N ILE A 250 -8.40 -16.44 -7.46
CA ILE A 250 -9.07 -15.57 -6.49
C ILE A 250 -8.52 -15.82 -5.08
N GLN A 251 -8.34 -17.07 -4.67
CA GLN A 251 -7.77 -17.43 -3.38
C GLN A 251 -6.37 -16.81 -3.16
N ALA A 252 -5.56 -16.73 -4.22
CA ALA A 252 -4.22 -16.15 -4.14
C ALA A 252 -4.18 -14.61 -4.24
N LYS A 253 -5.17 -13.97 -4.91
CA LYS A 253 -5.07 -12.56 -5.33
C LYS A 253 -6.16 -11.65 -4.77
N SER A 254 -7.17 -12.20 -4.08
CA SER A 254 -8.24 -11.39 -3.50
C SER A 254 -7.74 -10.48 -2.39
N ARG A 255 -8.19 -9.24 -2.38
CA ARG A 255 -7.92 -8.30 -1.29
C ARG A 255 -8.69 -8.62 0.00
N ASP A 256 -9.75 -9.43 -0.05
CA ASP A 256 -10.40 -9.95 1.16
C ASP A 256 -9.45 -10.75 2.06
N ASN A 257 -8.37 -11.30 1.49
CA ASN A 257 -7.34 -12.02 2.23
C ASN A 257 -6.71 -11.16 3.35
N SER A 258 -6.47 -9.89 3.10
CA SER A 258 -5.94 -8.96 4.11
C SER A 258 -7.01 -8.25 4.94
N ARG A 259 -8.28 -8.29 4.51
CA ARG A 259 -9.41 -7.66 5.21
C ARG A 259 -10.00 -8.53 6.32
N THR A 260 -9.44 -9.73 6.54
CA THR A 260 -9.76 -10.54 7.70
C THR A 260 -9.38 -9.80 8.98
N ARG A 261 -10.09 -10.12 10.06
CA ARG A 261 -9.90 -9.46 11.35
C ARG A 261 -8.58 -9.81 11.99
N MET A 262 -8.16 -8.96 12.91
CA MET A 262 -7.09 -9.28 13.84
C MET A 262 -7.43 -10.55 14.61
N GLN A 263 -6.49 -11.48 14.66
CA GLN A 263 -6.60 -12.74 15.38
C GLN A 263 -6.03 -12.56 16.79
N TRP A 264 -6.93 -12.34 17.78
CA TRP A 264 -6.51 -12.05 19.15
C TRP A 264 -6.15 -13.29 19.95
N ASP A 265 -6.98 -14.34 19.83
CA ASP A 265 -6.80 -15.62 20.54
C ASP A 265 -7.39 -16.79 19.75
N ALA A 266 -7.36 -18.00 20.36
CA ALA A 266 -7.90 -19.22 19.77
C ALA A 266 -9.41 -19.45 20.02
N SER A 267 -10.11 -18.48 20.62
CA SER A 267 -11.55 -18.58 20.90
C SER A 267 -12.42 -18.32 19.67
N LEU A 268 -13.74 -18.37 19.84
CA LEU A 268 -14.70 -18.10 18.76
C LEU A 268 -14.40 -16.76 18.07
N ASN A 269 -14.42 -16.77 16.74
CA ASN A 269 -14.13 -15.61 15.90
C ASN A 269 -12.75 -14.99 16.18
N ALA A 270 -11.77 -15.77 16.59
CA ALA A 270 -10.42 -15.34 16.96
C ALA A 270 -10.40 -14.27 18.07
N GLY A 271 -11.32 -14.34 19.03
CA GLY A 271 -11.46 -13.36 20.10
C GLY A 271 -11.90 -11.95 19.65
N PHE A 272 -12.21 -11.77 18.37
CA PHE A 272 -12.55 -10.45 17.83
C PHE A 272 -13.99 -10.02 18.16
N SER A 273 -14.96 -10.95 18.09
CA SER A 273 -16.38 -10.64 18.25
C SER A 273 -17.18 -11.84 18.71
N THR A 274 -18.24 -11.58 19.50
CA THR A 274 -19.24 -12.58 19.87
C THR A 274 -20.35 -12.72 18.82
N GLY A 275 -20.48 -11.77 17.89
CA GLY A 275 -21.43 -11.80 16.77
C GLY A 275 -20.88 -12.49 15.54
N THR A 276 -21.72 -12.67 14.52
CA THR A 276 -21.29 -13.18 13.20
C THR A 276 -20.41 -12.15 12.52
N PRO A 277 -19.18 -12.49 12.19
CA PRO A 277 -18.28 -11.59 11.50
C PRO A 277 -18.71 -11.29 10.06
N TRP A 278 -18.44 -10.08 9.57
CA TRP A 278 -18.67 -9.69 8.17
C TRP A 278 -17.90 -10.56 7.17
N LEU A 279 -16.60 -10.79 7.40
CA LEU A 279 -15.81 -11.78 6.70
C LEU A 279 -15.59 -12.99 7.62
N LYS A 280 -15.54 -14.17 7.06
CA LYS A 280 -15.19 -15.38 7.78
C LYS A 280 -13.75 -15.30 8.33
N VAL A 281 -13.52 -15.83 9.51
CA VAL A 281 -12.17 -15.89 10.12
C VAL A 281 -11.30 -16.86 9.33
N GLY A 282 -10.03 -16.50 9.11
CA GLY A 282 -9.05 -17.40 8.47
C GLY A 282 -8.79 -18.66 9.28
N LYS A 283 -8.45 -19.76 8.63
CA LYS A 283 -8.25 -21.06 9.30
C LYS A 283 -7.10 -21.07 10.32
N SER A 284 -6.13 -20.18 10.13
CA SER A 284 -4.90 -20.12 10.95
C SER A 284 -5.09 -19.53 12.35
N TYR A 285 -6.25 -18.97 12.69
CA TYR A 285 -6.42 -18.19 13.93
C TYR A 285 -6.13 -18.98 15.22
N LYS A 286 -6.28 -20.31 15.21
CA LYS A 286 -5.96 -21.15 16.36
C LYS A 286 -4.46 -21.26 16.64
N ASP A 287 -3.65 -21.06 15.62
CA ASP A 287 -2.20 -21.23 15.67
C ASP A 287 -1.44 -19.92 15.55
N ILE A 288 -1.97 -18.95 14.79
CA ILE A 288 -1.42 -17.62 14.58
C ILE A 288 -2.40 -16.61 15.20
N ASN A 289 -2.09 -16.11 16.38
CA ASN A 289 -2.88 -15.10 17.07
C ASN A 289 -2.02 -14.33 18.09
N VAL A 290 -2.52 -13.21 18.55
CA VAL A 290 -1.78 -12.32 19.48
C VAL A 290 -1.36 -13.04 20.74
N GLU A 291 -2.25 -13.85 21.37
CA GLU A 291 -1.95 -14.55 22.61
C GLU A 291 -0.71 -15.46 22.47
N LYS A 292 -0.55 -16.14 21.34
CA LYS A 292 0.58 -17.02 21.07
C LYS A 292 1.83 -16.29 20.58
N GLU A 293 1.66 -15.25 19.77
CA GLU A 293 2.75 -14.62 19.02
C GLU A 293 3.38 -13.42 19.77
N MET A 294 2.76 -12.89 20.83
CA MET A 294 3.34 -11.76 21.60
C MET A 294 4.73 -12.04 22.17
N ASP A 295 5.03 -13.30 22.49
CA ASP A 295 6.35 -13.76 22.89
C ASP A 295 7.13 -14.43 21.74
N GLY A 296 6.54 -14.45 20.56
CA GLY A 296 7.11 -15.04 19.34
C GLY A 296 8.24 -14.21 18.72
N PRO A 297 9.00 -14.83 17.81
CA PRO A 297 10.17 -14.20 17.20
C PRO A 297 9.78 -13.00 16.30
N ILE A 298 8.64 -13.08 15.59
CA ILE A 298 8.21 -12.02 14.65
C ILE A 298 7.91 -10.74 15.43
N PHE A 299 7.05 -10.81 16.46
CA PHE A 299 6.67 -9.64 17.25
C PHE A 299 7.87 -9.00 17.95
N LYS A 300 8.76 -9.81 18.53
CA LYS A 300 10.01 -9.31 19.13
C LYS A 300 10.88 -8.59 18.13
N PHE A 301 11.00 -9.12 16.92
CA PHE A 301 11.80 -8.52 15.87
C PHE A 301 11.22 -7.16 15.41
N TYR A 302 9.89 -7.04 15.26
CA TYR A 302 9.25 -5.74 14.98
C TYR A 302 9.54 -4.71 16.08
N LYS A 303 9.46 -5.12 17.35
CA LYS A 303 9.82 -4.24 18.48
C LYS A 303 11.27 -3.78 18.40
N GLU A 304 12.20 -4.68 18.12
CA GLU A 304 13.62 -4.37 17.97
C GLU A 304 13.86 -3.41 16.80
N LEU A 305 13.25 -3.65 15.64
CA LEU A 305 13.36 -2.75 14.48
C LEU A 305 12.83 -1.35 14.77
N ILE A 306 11.70 -1.22 15.48
CA ILE A 306 11.13 0.06 15.88
C ILE A 306 12.04 0.79 16.86
N CYS A 307 12.64 0.09 17.84
CA CYS A 307 13.61 0.66 18.75
C CYS A 307 14.86 1.12 18.00
N LEU A 308 15.43 0.24 17.19
CA LEU A 308 16.63 0.52 16.41
C LEU A 308 16.45 1.76 15.52
N ARG A 309 15.29 1.87 14.86
CA ARG A 309 14.98 3.02 14.03
C ARG A 309 14.87 4.33 14.81
N LYS A 310 14.44 4.30 16.07
CA LYS A 310 14.38 5.48 16.96
C LYS A 310 15.76 5.86 17.49
N GLU A 311 16.63 4.88 17.71
CA GLU A 311 17.95 5.07 18.29
C GLU A 311 19.03 5.40 17.26
N MET A 312 18.83 5.02 16.00
CA MET A 312 19.81 5.18 14.92
C MET A 312 19.31 6.12 13.81
N PRO A 313 19.58 7.43 13.91
CA PRO A 313 19.18 8.41 12.88
C PRO A 313 19.63 8.05 11.48
N ILE A 314 20.75 7.34 11.31
CA ILE A 314 21.24 6.90 10.03
C ILE A 314 20.20 6.11 9.21
N ILE A 315 19.27 5.40 9.86
CA ILE A 315 18.23 4.64 9.17
C ILE A 315 17.24 5.58 8.45
N SER A 316 16.84 6.68 9.09
CA SER A 316 15.91 7.65 8.51
C SER A 316 16.59 8.76 7.72
N GLU A 317 17.73 9.25 8.18
CA GLU A 317 18.39 10.46 7.66
C GLU A 317 19.50 10.15 6.67
N GLY A 318 20.16 8.99 6.81
CA GLY A 318 21.27 8.59 5.94
C GLY A 318 20.88 8.49 4.47
N SER A 319 21.84 8.69 3.59
CA SER A 319 21.69 8.43 2.16
C SER A 319 21.58 6.92 1.89
N TYR A 320 20.98 6.56 0.77
CA TYR A 320 20.84 5.17 0.34
C TYR A 320 21.84 4.82 -0.73
N GLN A 321 22.59 3.73 -0.54
CA GLN A 321 23.53 3.22 -1.52
C GLN A 321 23.22 1.75 -1.84
N PRO A 322 22.90 1.40 -3.10
CA PRO A 322 22.76 0.02 -3.53
C PRO A 322 24.05 -0.78 -3.28
N ALA A 323 23.91 -2.05 -2.90
CA ALA A 323 25.00 -2.97 -2.76
C ALA A 323 24.61 -4.34 -3.34
N MET A 324 25.57 -5.12 -3.80
CA MET A 324 25.38 -6.46 -4.37
C MET A 324 24.33 -6.48 -5.50
N GLU A 325 24.32 -5.48 -6.36
CA GLU A 325 23.30 -5.32 -7.42
C GLU A 325 23.25 -6.52 -8.38
N ASP A 326 24.40 -7.18 -8.62
CA ASP A 326 24.47 -8.36 -9.52
C ASP A 326 24.05 -9.68 -8.85
N SER A 327 23.78 -9.70 -7.54
CA SER A 327 23.37 -10.93 -6.86
C SER A 327 21.93 -11.30 -7.22
N GLN A 328 21.69 -12.54 -7.59
CA GLN A 328 20.36 -13.09 -7.85
C GLN A 328 19.65 -13.61 -6.58
N GLU A 329 20.34 -13.60 -5.44
CA GLU A 329 19.83 -14.20 -4.19
C GLU A 329 19.77 -13.21 -3.03
N VAL A 330 20.49 -12.07 -3.13
CA VAL A 330 20.65 -11.13 -2.03
C VAL A 330 20.19 -9.73 -2.43
N TYR A 331 19.34 -9.13 -1.60
CA TYR A 331 19.06 -7.70 -1.57
C TYR A 331 19.88 -7.05 -0.46
N ALA A 332 20.78 -6.15 -0.81
CA ALA A 332 21.67 -5.46 0.11
C ALA A 332 21.80 -3.98 -0.21
N PHE A 333 21.91 -3.16 0.81
CA PHE A 333 22.15 -1.72 0.68
C PHE A 333 22.92 -1.18 1.87
N GLU A 334 23.54 -0.04 1.68
CA GLU A 334 24.24 0.69 2.72
C GLU A 334 23.51 2.00 3.04
N ARG A 335 23.68 2.46 4.27
CA ARG A 335 23.20 3.76 4.73
C ARG A 335 24.41 4.58 5.15
N HIS A 336 24.52 5.82 4.67
CA HIS A 336 25.60 6.73 5.01
C HIS A 336 25.03 8.02 5.59
N LEU A 337 25.58 8.44 6.72
CA LEU A 337 25.27 9.71 7.37
C LEU A 337 26.60 10.36 7.74
N ASP A 338 26.77 11.64 7.40
CA ASP A 338 27.97 12.39 7.66
C ASP A 338 28.29 12.43 9.18
N GLY A 339 29.51 11.99 9.54
CA GLY A 339 30.02 11.92 10.92
C GLY A 339 31.05 10.82 11.10
#